data_95281618a0c7930afda2c5e71a4f1313
#
_entry.id   95281618a0c7930afda2c5e71a4f1313
#
_cell.length_a   1.000
_cell.length_b   1.000
_cell.length_c   1.000
_cell.angle_alpha   90.00
_cell.angle_beta   90.00
_cell.angle_gamma   90.00
#
_symmetry.space_group_name_H-M   'P 1'
#
loop_
_entity.id
_entity.type
_entity.pdbx_description
1 polymer ?
#
loop_
_entity_poly.entity_id
_entity_poly.type
_entity_poly.pdbx_seq_one_letter_code
_entity_poly.pdbx_strand_id
1 'polypeptide(L)'
;MYSKIAFSNVKKSIRDYTIYFLTLTFGICLFYMFNSVQAQQAVLKLNASQKSMMHLMSVIINGISVFVAIILGFLIVYANQFLMKRRHKEMGIYLLLGMEKRQVSKILLIETLLIGVLALIAGLVSGVFLSQGLAMLTAKMFAVQMKEFKFIFSQTAFIQTILYFAIIFIIVMIFNGITISKYK
;
A
#
# COMPACT_ATOMS: atom_id res chain seq x y z
N MET A 1 21.17 -16.35 7.31
CA MET A 1 20.64 -17.60 6.74
C MET A 1 19.18 -17.48 6.34
N TYR A 2 18.29 -17.07 7.25
CA TYR A 2 16.85 -16.93 6.99
C TYR A 2 16.48 -15.97 5.84
N SER A 3 17.18 -14.85 5.68
CA SER A 3 16.94 -13.89 4.60
C SER A 3 17.25 -14.45 3.20
N LYS A 4 18.29 -15.30 3.07
CA LYS A 4 18.60 -15.98 1.80
C LYS A 4 17.51 -16.99 1.43
N ILE A 5 16.97 -17.70 2.40
CA ILE A 5 15.88 -18.67 2.20
C ILE A 5 14.61 -17.91 1.78
N ALA A 6 14.26 -16.82 2.49
CA ALA A 6 13.12 -15.99 2.16
C ALA A 6 13.21 -15.42 0.74
N PHE A 7 14.36 -14.88 0.34
CA PHE A 7 14.56 -14.36 -1.00
C PHE A 7 14.46 -15.45 -2.08
N SER A 8 15.04 -16.63 -1.82
CA SER A 8 14.93 -17.78 -2.73
C SER A 8 13.50 -18.26 -2.88
N ASN A 9 12.72 -18.28 -1.79
CA ASN A 9 11.32 -18.68 -1.79
C ASN A 9 10.46 -17.71 -2.60
N VAL A 10 10.64 -16.40 -2.41
CA VAL A 10 9.94 -15.38 -3.20
C VAL A 10 10.22 -15.57 -4.68
N LYS A 11 11.48 -15.84 -5.06
CA LYS A 11 11.86 -16.07 -6.45
C LYS A 11 11.27 -17.36 -7.04
N LYS A 12 11.16 -18.44 -6.24
CA LYS A 12 10.59 -19.72 -6.71
C LYS A 12 9.08 -19.71 -6.81
N SER A 13 8.39 -19.01 -5.90
CA SER A 13 6.92 -18.94 -5.84
C SER A 13 6.36 -17.62 -6.38
N ILE A 14 7.01 -17.02 -7.38
CA ILE A 14 6.63 -15.73 -7.96
C ILE A 14 5.11 -15.66 -8.25
N ARG A 15 4.51 -16.72 -8.80
CA ARG A 15 3.08 -16.75 -9.15
C ARG A 15 2.15 -16.54 -7.95
N ASP A 16 2.49 -17.07 -6.78
CA ASP A 16 1.66 -16.95 -5.59
C ASP A 16 1.82 -15.58 -4.93
N TYR A 17 3.01 -15.02 -4.97
CA TYR A 17 3.31 -13.68 -4.48
C TYR A 17 2.83 -12.57 -5.40
N THR A 18 2.69 -12.82 -6.71
CA THR A 18 2.29 -11.81 -7.69
C THR A 18 0.93 -11.21 -7.36
N ILE A 19 -0.05 -12.04 -7.00
CA ILE A 19 -1.41 -11.55 -6.64
C ILE A 19 -1.31 -10.63 -5.43
N TYR A 20 -0.58 -11.03 -4.40
CA TYR A 20 -0.39 -10.23 -3.19
C TYR A 20 0.36 -8.92 -3.48
N PHE A 21 1.46 -9.00 -4.24
CA PHE A 21 2.24 -7.84 -4.67
C PHE A 21 1.40 -6.85 -5.49
N LEU A 22 0.64 -7.32 -6.48
CA LEU A 22 -0.22 -6.48 -7.30
C LEU A 22 -1.32 -5.80 -6.47
N THR A 23 -1.95 -6.55 -5.54
CA THR A 23 -2.97 -5.99 -4.65
C THR A 23 -2.41 -4.88 -3.80
N LEU A 24 -1.22 -5.07 -3.21
CA LEU A 24 -0.53 -4.06 -2.41
C LEU A 24 -0.16 -2.85 -3.27
N THR A 25 0.50 -3.08 -4.39
CA THR A 25 0.96 -2.01 -5.30
C THR A 25 -0.20 -1.16 -5.78
N PHE A 26 -1.30 -1.79 -6.19
CA PHE A 26 -2.50 -1.11 -6.64
C PHE A 26 -3.16 -0.31 -5.51
N GLY A 27 -3.27 -0.89 -4.32
CA GLY A 27 -3.80 -0.21 -3.14
C GLY A 27 -3.00 1.03 -2.76
N ILE A 28 -1.66 0.93 -2.73
CA ILE A 28 -0.76 2.04 -2.44
C ILE A 28 -0.89 3.13 -3.51
N CYS A 29 -0.91 2.73 -4.77
CA CYS A 29 -1.06 3.63 -5.90
C CYS A 29 -2.36 4.43 -5.83
N LEU A 30 -3.50 3.76 -5.63
CA LEU A 30 -4.80 4.41 -5.51
C LEU A 30 -4.86 5.35 -4.30
N PHE A 31 -4.33 4.92 -3.15
CA PHE A 31 -4.32 5.73 -1.95
C PHE A 31 -3.50 7.01 -2.13
N TYR A 32 -2.31 6.90 -2.74
CA TYR A 32 -1.48 8.05 -3.06
C TYR A 32 -2.18 8.99 -4.04
N MET A 33 -2.75 8.46 -5.14
CA MET A 33 -3.48 9.24 -6.13
C MET A 33 -4.60 10.04 -5.48
N PHE A 34 -5.40 9.38 -4.64
CA PHE A 34 -6.54 10.01 -3.97
C PHE A 34 -6.12 11.16 -3.04
N ASN A 35 -5.08 10.94 -2.24
CA ASN A 35 -4.56 11.97 -1.32
C ASN A 35 -3.81 13.09 -2.06
N SER A 36 -3.20 12.80 -3.22
CA SER A 36 -2.51 13.79 -4.04
C SER A 36 -3.45 14.82 -4.66
N VAL A 37 -4.72 14.48 -4.90
CA VAL A 37 -5.73 15.43 -5.43
C VAL A 37 -5.88 16.65 -4.54
N GLN A 38 -5.82 16.48 -3.22
CA GLN A 38 -5.91 17.62 -2.27
C GLN A 38 -4.76 18.63 -2.44
N ALA A 39 -3.55 18.13 -2.61
CA ALA A 39 -2.36 18.98 -2.78
C ALA A 39 -2.40 19.75 -4.10
N GLN A 40 -2.96 19.15 -5.14
CA GLN A 40 -3.12 19.81 -6.44
C GLN A 40 -4.12 20.94 -6.40
N GLN A 41 -5.21 20.80 -5.63
CA GLN A 41 -6.20 21.87 -5.41
C GLN A 41 -5.63 23.07 -4.64
N ALA A 42 -4.70 22.81 -3.70
CA ALA A 42 -4.07 23.87 -2.89
C ALA A 42 -3.20 24.83 -3.71
N VAL A 43 -2.75 24.41 -4.90
CA VAL A 43 -1.93 25.25 -5.81
C VAL A 43 -2.78 26.23 -6.65
N LEU A 44 -4.08 26.03 -6.73
CA LEU A 44 -4.99 26.94 -7.42
C LEU A 44 -5.12 28.24 -6.63
N LYS A 45 -4.88 29.39 -7.27
CA LYS A 45 -5.07 30.72 -6.67
C LYS A 45 -6.57 30.96 -6.44
N LEU A 46 -7.02 30.88 -5.19
CA LEU A 46 -8.42 30.94 -4.81
C LEU A 46 -8.76 32.24 -4.09
N ASN A 47 -9.95 32.78 -4.35
CA ASN A 47 -10.53 33.92 -3.66
C ASN A 47 -11.02 33.56 -2.24
N ALA A 48 -11.25 34.53 -1.37
CA ALA A 48 -11.58 34.29 0.03
C ALA A 48 -12.83 33.40 0.26
N SER A 49 -13.86 33.51 -0.57
CA SER A 49 -15.07 32.68 -0.53
C SER A 49 -14.78 31.21 -0.99
N GLN A 50 -13.83 31.04 -1.88
CA GLN A 50 -13.37 29.70 -2.34
C GLN A 50 -12.53 29.01 -1.28
N LYS A 51 -11.81 29.76 -0.42
CA LYS A 51 -11.02 29.18 0.70
C LYS A 51 -11.90 28.48 1.75
N SER A 52 -13.06 29.06 2.10
CA SER A 52 -13.97 28.41 3.07
C SER A 52 -14.61 27.14 2.51
N MET A 53 -14.99 27.13 1.22
CA MET A 53 -15.43 25.91 0.54
C MET A 53 -14.34 24.84 0.48
N MET A 54 -13.08 25.25 0.23
CA MET A 54 -11.95 24.31 0.21
C MET A 54 -11.66 23.69 1.57
N HIS A 55 -11.83 24.44 2.66
CA HIS A 55 -11.68 23.88 4.00
C HIS A 55 -12.71 22.77 4.25
N LEU A 56 -13.97 22.99 3.90
CA LEU A 56 -15.02 21.97 4.01
C LEU A 56 -14.70 20.74 3.12
N MET A 57 -14.29 20.97 1.86
CA MET A 57 -13.87 19.90 0.97
C MET A 57 -12.68 19.11 1.54
N SER A 58 -11.68 19.77 2.12
CA SER A 58 -10.51 19.08 2.70
C SER A 58 -10.91 18.19 3.88
N VAL A 59 -11.85 18.62 4.72
CA VAL A 59 -12.37 17.80 5.83
C VAL A 59 -13.08 16.55 5.30
N ILE A 60 -13.93 16.71 4.27
CA ILE A 60 -14.65 15.60 3.65
C ILE A 60 -13.66 14.62 3.01
N ILE A 61 -12.68 15.11 2.23
CA ILE A 61 -11.69 14.26 1.56
C ILE A 61 -10.81 13.55 2.59
N ASN A 62 -10.42 14.19 3.70
CA ASN A 62 -9.70 13.55 4.78
C ASN A 62 -10.52 12.40 5.42
N GLY A 63 -11.81 12.62 5.66
CA GLY A 63 -12.71 11.57 6.16
C GLY A 63 -12.80 10.39 5.19
N ILE A 64 -12.96 10.66 3.91
CA ILE A 64 -12.98 9.62 2.85
C ILE A 64 -11.62 8.90 2.77
N SER A 65 -10.50 9.62 2.90
CA SER A 65 -9.16 8.99 2.91
C SER A 65 -9.00 7.97 4.03
N VAL A 66 -9.46 8.28 5.24
CA VAL A 66 -9.43 7.34 6.37
C VAL A 66 -10.30 6.12 6.06
N PHE A 67 -11.49 6.33 5.52
CA PHE A 67 -12.40 5.23 5.13
C PHE A 67 -11.77 4.33 4.05
N VAL A 68 -11.15 4.92 3.04
CA VAL A 68 -10.42 4.18 1.99
C VAL A 68 -9.24 3.42 2.60
N ALA A 69 -8.48 4.03 3.53
CA ALA A 69 -7.39 3.35 4.22
C ALA A 69 -7.86 2.10 4.99
N ILE A 70 -9.02 2.18 5.65
CA ILE A 70 -9.62 1.03 6.36
C ILE A 70 -9.97 -0.08 5.36
N ILE A 71 -10.64 0.24 4.26
CA ILE A 71 -11.01 -0.74 3.22
C ILE A 71 -9.76 -1.41 2.65
N LEU A 72 -8.74 -0.61 2.29
CA LEU A 72 -7.47 -1.14 1.78
C LEU A 72 -6.77 -2.00 2.83
N GLY A 73 -6.81 -1.62 4.10
CA GLY A 73 -6.29 -2.42 5.20
C GLY A 73 -6.93 -3.81 5.27
N PHE A 74 -8.27 -3.88 5.21
CA PHE A 74 -8.99 -5.17 5.16
C PHE A 74 -8.62 -5.99 3.93
N LEU A 75 -8.52 -5.35 2.77
CA LEU A 75 -8.17 -6.02 1.51
C LEU A 75 -6.74 -6.59 1.56
N ILE A 76 -5.79 -5.87 2.15
CA ILE A 76 -4.41 -6.32 2.34
C ILE A 76 -4.34 -7.50 3.32
N VAL A 77 -5.06 -7.41 4.45
CA VAL A 77 -5.14 -8.51 5.41
C VAL A 77 -5.75 -9.76 4.75
N TYR A 78 -6.79 -9.59 3.96
CA TYR A 78 -7.43 -10.70 3.22
C TYR A 78 -6.48 -11.32 2.19
N ALA A 79 -5.80 -10.50 1.40
CA ALA A 79 -4.81 -10.96 0.42
C ALA A 79 -3.66 -11.71 1.09
N ASN A 80 -3.20 -11.23 2.26
CA ASN A 80 -2.18 -11.90 3.06
C ASN A 80 -2.67 -13.25 3.61
N GLN A 81 -3.90 -13.34 4.11
CA GLN A 81 -4.48 -14.62 4.54
C GLN A 81 -4.58 -15.63 3.39
N PHE A 82 -4.93 -15.16 2.21
CA PHE A 82 -4.97 -16.01 1.01
C PHE A 82 -3.58 -16.56 0.65
N LEU A 83 -2.56 -15.70 0.69
CA LEU A 83 -1.16 -16.11 0.51
C LEU A 83 -0.74 -17.15 1.53
N MET A 84 -1.05 -16.92 2.82
CA MET A 84 -0.74 -17.86 3.89
C MET A 84 -1.40 -19.22 3.69
N LYS A 85 -2.67 -19.26 3.27
CA LYS A 85 -3.39 -20.50 2.97
C LYS A 85 -2.73 -21.30 1.85
N ARG A 86 -2.25 -20.65 0.79
CA ARG A 86 -1.54 -21.33 -0.31
C ARG A 86 -0.23 -21.95 0.15
N ARG A 87 0.45 -21.33 1.11
CA ARG A 87 1.76 -21.77 1.61
C ARG A 87 1.71 -22.76 2.76
N HIS A 88 0.51 -23.18 3.20
CA HIS A 88 0.37 -24.14 4.29
C HIS A 88 1.16 -25.44 4.08
N LYS A 89 1.18 -25.95 2.84
CA LYS A 89 1.90 -27.19 2.50
C LYS A 89 3.42 -27.02 2.68
N GLU A 90 3.97 -25.88 2.27
CA GLU A 90 5.40 -25.59 2.43
C GLU A 90 5.77 -25.45 3.90
N MET A 91 4.92 -24.78 4.70
CA MET A 91 5.13 -24.66 6.15
C MET A 91 5.12 -26.03 6.84
N GLY A 92 4.20 -26.91 6.44
CA GLY A 92 4.15 -28.30 6.94
C GLY A 92 5.45 -29.05 6.65
N ILE A 93 6.00 -28.92 5.45
CA ILE A 93 7.27 -29.53 5.07
C ILE A 93 8.41 -29.01 5.94
N TYR A 94 8.50 -27.71 6.20
CA TYR A 94 9.54 -27.14 7.08
C TYR A 94 9.45 -27.68 8.52
N LEU A 95 8.24 -27.87 9.05
CA LEU A 95 8.04 -28.45 10.38
C LEU A 95 8.42 -29.95 10.40
N LEU A 96 8.10 -30.69 9.33
CA LEU A 96 8.50 -32.11 9.20
C LEU A 96 10.03 -32.28 9.08
N LEU A 97 10.72 -31.31 8.49
CA LEU A 97 12.18 -31.24 8.44
C LEU A 97 12.83 -30.84 9.77
N GLY A 98 12.03 -30.68 10.84
CA GLY A 98 12.54 -30.39 12.19
C GLY A 98 12.75 -28.91 12.48
N MET A 99 12.24 -27.99 11.66
CA MET A 99 12.30 -26.55 11.95
C MET A 99 11.33 -26.19 13.06
N GLU A 100 11.77 -25.36 14.00
CA GLU A 100 10.91 -24.81 15.03
C GLU A 100 9.87 -23.82 14.43
N LYS A 101 8.67 -23.78 15.02
CA LYS A 101 7.61 -22.82 14.63
C LYS A 101 8.10 -21.39 14.58
N ARG A 102 8.97 -20.99 15.53
CA ARG A 102 9.55 -19.63 15.58
C ARG A 102 10.43 -19.34 14.37
N GLN A 103 11.16 -20.34 13.87
CA GLN A 103 12.02 -20.18 12.70
C GLN A 103 11.19 -20.05 11.42
N VAL A 104 10.14 -20.86 11.27
CA VAL A 104 9.19 -20.75 10.15
C VAL A 104 8.47 -19.40 10.16
N SER A 105 8.04 -18.94 11.34
CA SER A 105 7.43 -17.61 11.49
C SER A 105 8.37 -16.49 11.06
N LYS A 106 9.63 -16.52 11.46
CA LYS A 106 10.63 -15.51 11.05
C LYS A 106 10.83 -15.47 9.54
N ILE A 107 10.88 -16.61 8.87
CA ILE A 107 11.02 -16.67 7.41
C ILE A 107 9.83 -15.98 6.75
N LEU A 108 8.60 -16.32 7.16
CA LEU A 108 7.38 -15.73 6.59
C LEU A 108 7.26 -14.23 6.85
N LEU A 109 7.66 -13.76 8.04
CA LEU A 109 7.67 -12.34 8.35
C LEU A 109 8.65 -11.59 7.43
N ILE A 110 9.85 -12.13 7.21
CA ILE A 110 10.85 -11.54 6.32
C ILE A 110 10.33 -11.52 4.87
N GLU A 111 9.71 -12.60 4.40
CA GLU A 111 9.11 -12.67 3.06
C GLU A 111 8.01 -11.63 2.87
N THR A 112 7.07 -11.54 3.81
CA THR A 112 5.99 -10.56 3.79
C THR A 112 6.53 -9.13 3.79
N LEU A 113 7.53 -8.85 4.62
CA LEU A 113 8.17 -7.54 4.71
C LEU A 113 8.88 -7.16 3.41
N LEU A 114 9.62 -8.10 2.82
CA LEU A 114 10.34 -7.88 1.58
C LEU A 114 9.39 -7.52 0.43
N ILE A 115 8.30 -8.29 0.28
CA ILE A 115 7.27 -8.01 -0.73
C ILE A 115 6.57 -6.68 -0.45
N GLY A 116 6.29 -6.39 0.82
CA GLY A 116 5.67 -5.15 1.22
C GLY A 116 6.49 -3.92 0.89
N VAL A 117 7.79 -3.95 1.16
CA VAL A 117 8.70 -2.85 0.80
C VAL A 117 8.79 -2.67 -0.71
N LEU A 118 8.91 -3.77 -1.46
CA LEU A 118 8.91 -3.70 -2.93
C LEU A 118 7.59 -3.15 -3.49
N ALA A 119 6.47 -3.58 -2.93
CA ALA A 119 5.15 -3.09 -3.33
C ALA A 119 4.95 -1.60 -2.97
N LEU A 120 5.49 -1.16 -1.82
CA LEU A 120 5.45 0.24 -1.40
C LEU A 120 6.23 1.13 -2.38
N ILE A 121 7.42 0.74 -2.76
CA ILE A 121 8.23 1.47 -3.74
C ILE A 121 7.52 1.51 -5.10
N ALA A 122 7.09 0.35 -5.61
CA ALA A 122 6.41 0.26 -6.89
C ALA A 122 5.08 1.04 -6.90
N GLY A 123 4.29 0.95 -5.81
CA GLY A 123 3.02 1.63 -5.65
C GLY A 123 3.17 3.16 -5.56
N LEU A 124 4.16 3.65 -4.82
CA LEU A 124 4.45 5.08 -4.75
C LEU A 124 4.94 5.63 -6.08
N VAL A 125 5.86 4.94 -6.75
CA VAL A 125 6.35 5.36 -8.08
C VAL A 125 5.20 5.42 -9.07
N SER A 126 4.42 4.33 -9.21
CA SER A 126 3.26 4.31 -10.10
C SER A 126 2.20 5.33 -9.70
N GLY A 127 1.94 5.52 -8.39
CA GLY A 127 1.01 6.50 -7.84
C GLY A 127 1.38 7.94 -8.19
N VAL A 128 2.67 8.30 -8.07
CA VAL A 128 3.16 9.63 -8.46
C VAL A 128 2.95 9.87 -9.95
N PHE A 129 3.29 8.91 -10.81
CA PHE A 129 3.08 9.07 -12.26
C PHE A 129 1.59 9.18 -12.62
N LEU A 130 0.75 8.30 -12.10
CA LEU A 130 -0.68 8.31 -12.39
C LEU A 130 -1.39 9.52 -11.80
N SER A 131 -0.94 10.05 -10.66
CA SER A 131 -1.49 11.28 -10.08
C SER A 131 -1.32 12.49 -10.99
N GLN A 132 -0.22 12.56 -11.76
CA GLN A 132 -0.01 13.63 -12.75
C GLN A 132 -1.02 13.52 -13.91
N GLY A 133 -1.29 12.30 -14.37
CA GLY A 133 -2.33 12.06 -15.38
C GLY A 133 -3.71 12.50 -14.91
N LEU A 134 -4.04 12.20 -13.64
CA LEU A 134 -5.30 12.60 -13.03
C LEU A 134 -5.39 14.13 -12.87
N ALA A 135 -4.30 14.81 -12.53
CA ALA A 135 -4.22 16.26 -12.48
C ALA A 135 -4.49 16.91 -13.85
N MET A 136 -3.93 16.34 -14.91
CA MET A 136 -4.20 16.81 -16.28
C MET A 136 -5.67 16.65 -16.66
N LEU A 137 -6.27 15.50 -16.34
CA LEU A 137 -7.68 15.24 -16.62
C LEU A 137 -8.59 16.21 -15.87
N THR A 138 -8.34 16.42 -14.58
CA THR A 138 -9.13 17.37 -13.78
C THR A 138 -8.99 18.80 -14.29
N ALA A 139 -7.79 19.26 -14.60
CA ALA A 139 -7.58 20.60 -15.17
C ALA A 139 -8.32 20.81 -16.49
N LYS A 140 -8.32 19.78 -17.36
CA LYS A 140 -9.04 19.81 -18.65
C LYS A 140 -10.56 19.86 -18.44
N MET A 141 -11.09 19.11 -17.46
CA MET A 141 -12.52 19.10 -17.14
C MET A 141 -13.00 20.45 -16.61
N PHE A 142 -12.19 21.14 -15.82
CA PHE A 142 -12.53 22.46 -15.25
C PHE A 142 -12.20 23.62 -16.18
N ALA A 143 -11.80 23.37 -17.41
CA ALA A 143 -11.41 24.38 -18.40
C ALA A 143 -10.38 25.41 -17.85
N VAL A 144 -9.56 25.01 -16.88
CA VAL A 144 -8.51 25.86 -16.35
C VAL A 144 -7.37 25.88 -17.38
N GLN A 145 -7.09 27.07 -17.93
CA GLN A 145 -5.95 27.25 -18.81
C GLN A 145 -4.66 27.03 -18.04
N MET A 146 -4.12 25.83 -18.11
CA MET A 146 -2.77 25.56 -17.62
C MET A 146 -1.77 26.16 -18.62
N LYS A 147 -1.23 27.35 -18.30
CA LYS A 147 -0.17 27.99 -19.10
C LYS A 147 1.13 27.21 -19.08
N GLU A 148 1.37 26.37 -18.07
CA GLU A 148 2.54 25.51 -17.95
C GLU A 148 2.17 24.25 -17.16
N PHE A 149 2.63 23.08 -17.64
CA PHE A 149 2.57 21.84 -16.89
C PHE A 149 3.63 21.91 -15.76
N LYS A 150 3.17 22.04 -14.52
CA LYS A 150 4.05 21.92 -13.34
C LYS A 150 3.88 20.55 -12.72
N PHE A 151 4.98 19.81 -12.63
CA PHE A 151 5.01 18.55 -11.89
C PHE A 151 4.75 18.86 -10.40
N ILE A 152 3.59 18.43 -9.89
CA ILE A 152 3.20 18.67 -8.50
C ILE A 152 3.43 17.41 -7.70
N PHE A 153 4.52 17.40 -6.92
CA PHE A 153 4.78 16.34 -5.96
C PHE A 153 4.15 16.71 -4.61
N SER A 154 3.22 15.86 -4.14
CA SER A 154 2.61 16.06 -2.82
C SER A 154 3.41 15.34 -1.75
N GLN A 155 4.28 16.06 -1.05
CA GLN A 155 5.02 15.51 0.09
C GLN A 155 4.09 15.03 1.20
N THR A 156 2.99 15.72 1.44
CA THR A 156 1.99 15.33 2.44
C THR A 156 1.35 13.99 2.10
N ALA A 157 0.88 13.82 0.84
CA ALA A 157 0.29 12.55 0.40
C ALA A 157 1.32 11.41 0.44
N PHE A 158 2.59 11.70 0.12
CA PHE A 158 3.68 10.73 0.18
C PHE A 158 3.91 10.21 1.61
N ILE A 159 4.06 11.13 2.57
CA ILE A 159 4.28 10.77 3.98
C ILE A 159 3.06 10.06 4.57
N GLN A 160 1.85 10.54 4.28
CA GLN A 160 0.62 9.90 4.74
C GLN A 160 0.51 8.47 4.21
N THR A 161 0.80 8.24 2.93
CA THR A 161 0.75 6.91 2.33
C THR A 161 1.72 5.97 3.04
N ILE A 162 2.97 6.37 3.27
CA ILE A 162 3.95 5.57 3.99
C ILE A 162 3.47 5.25 5.40
N LEU A 163 2.93 6.23 6.13
CA LEU A 163 2.49 6.07 7.51
C LEU A 163 1.31 5.10 7.62
N TYR A 164 0.26 5.27 6.81
CA TYR A 164 -0.89 4.36 6.81
C TYR A 164 -0.48 2.94 6.44
N PHE A 165 0.37 2.79 5.41
CA PHE A 165 0.86 1.46 5.03
C PHE A 165 1.76 0.84 6.08
N ALA A 166 2.60 1.60 6.78
CA ALA A 166 3.39 1.09 7.91
C ALA A 166 2.48 0.53 9.01
N ILE A 167 1.40 1.24 9.36
CA ILE A 167 0.43 0.77 10.36
C ILE A 167 -0.26 -0.52 9.89
N ILE A 168 -0.73 -0.56 8.65
CA ILE A 168 -1.37 -1.76 8.07
C ILE A 168 -0.38 -2.94 8.07
N PHE A 169 0.88 -2.69 7.73
CA PHE A 169 1.91 -3.72 7.74
C PHE A 169 2.18 -4.29 9.13
N ILE A 170 2.23 -3.44 10.16
CA ILE A 170 2.37 -3.89 11.55
C ILE A 170 1.20 -4.81 11.93
N ILE A 171 -0.02 -4.44 11.58
CA ILE A 171 -1.21 -5.25 11.83
C ILE A 171 -1.09 -6.62 11.12
N VAL A 172 -0.69 -6.63 9.84
CA VAL A 172 -0.49 -7.87 9.06
C VAL A 172 0.58 -8.76 9.70
N MET A 173 1.69 -8.19 10.15
CA MET A 173 2.76 -8.94 10.84
C MET A 173 2.27 -9.59 12.14
N ILE A 174 1.48 -8.86 12.94
CA ILE A 174 0.88 -9.39 14.16
C ILE A 174 -0.07 -10.55 13.83
N PHE A 175 -0.93 -10.38 12.83
CA PHE A 175 -1.84 -11.44 12.37
C PHE A 175 -1.09 -12.68 11.88
N ASN A 176 0.00 -12.52 11.13
CA ASN A 176 0.84 -13.64 10.68
C ASN A 176 1.45 -14.38 11.86
N GLY A 177 1.99 -13.66 12.85
CA GLY A 177 2.55 -14.25 14.06
C GLY A 177 1.52 -15.07 14.86
N ILE A 178 0.32 -14.53 15.04
CA ILE A 178 -0.77 -15.21 15.77
C ILE A 178 -1.24 -16.45 15.00
N THR A 179 -1.38 -16.32 13.68
CA THR A 179 -1.84 -17.43 12.83
C THR A 179 -0.89 -18.62 12.93
N ILE A 180 0.42 -18.40 12.81
CA ILE A 180 1.42 -19.47 12.89
C ILE A 180 1.49 -20.10 14.28
N SER A 181 1.32 -19.29 15.34
CA SER A 181 1.30 -19.79 16.71
C SER A 181 0.13 -20.76 16.97
N LYS A 182 -1.00 -20.58 16.29
CA LYS A 182 -2.20 -21.43 16.45
C LYS A 182 -2.14 -22.75 15.68
N TYR A 183 -1.15 -22.94 14.79
CA TYR A 183 -0.99 -24.24 14.12
C TYR A 183 -0.48 -25.29 15.09
N LYS A 184 -1.35 -26.28 15.36
CA LYS A 184 -1.00 -27.52 16.09
C LYS A 184 -0.30 -28.49 15.15
#